data_035e1aabda66f71bb55b43028d1e5078
#
_entry.id   035e1aabda66f71bb55b43028d1e5078
#
_cell.length_a   1.000
_cell.length_b   1.000
_cell.length_c   1.000
_cell.angle_alpha   90.00
_cell.angle_beta   90.00
_cell.angle_gamma   90.00
#
_symmetry.space_group_name_H-M   'P 1'
#
loop_
_entity.id
_entity.type
_entity.pdbx_description
1 polymer ?
#
loop_
_entity_poly.entity_id
_entity_poly.type
_entity_poly.pdbx_seq_one_letter_code
_entity_poly.pdbx_strand_id
1 'polypeptide(L)'
;SAASDVYKRQVYEAVEEASVAVNYSRKYNITLPIYFDTEFSNSEHSGRADRLTASQRTNIAVAFCEAVKNAGYKSGIYASKTFYTDELNFSRLSNYEIWVAHYTSETTDFKYDYKVWQYTPKGRVNGIPNDTDINIALFDYGNNDDMSDRGGSVAFFDSDADIQNALNAENSIKKYQLFRTQTLYNSAQSDIDFVNQPEVKAKLFDALENLKNKLGFLAEPTKNSENDETTDELSEE
;
A
#
# COMPACT_ATOMS: atom_id res chain seq x y z
N SER A 1 -2.09 13.22 -16.01
CA SER A 1 -0.78 13.91 -16.15
C SER A 1 0.31 13.00 -15.58
N ALA A 2 1.55 13.14 -16.05
CA ALA A 2 2.69 12.32 -15.60
C ALA A 2 2.81 12.24 -14.05
N ALA A 3 2.58 13.33 -13.33
CA ALA A 3 2.59 13.34 -11.87
C ALA A 3 1.46 12.48 -11.25
N SER A 4 0.28 12.47 -11.87
CA SER A 4 -0.83 11.62 -11.42
C SER A 4 -0.53 10.13 -11.66
N ASP A 5 0.18 9.80 -12.72
CA ASP A 5 0.52 8.43 -13.06
C ASP A 5 1.64 7.88 -12.16
N VAL A 6 2.63 8.72 -11.83
CA VAL A 6 3.68 8.40 -10.85
C VAL A 6 3.06 8.12 -9.47
N TYR A 7 2.15 8.97 -8.99
CA TYR A 7 1.47 8.76 -7.71
C TYR A 7 0.65 7.46 -7.68
N LYS A 8 -0.14 7.20 -8.72
CA LYS A 8 -0.91 5.94 -8.80
C LYS A 8 -0.01 4.72 -8.73
N ARG A 9 1.12 4.76 -9.45
CA ARG A 9 2.11 3.69 -9.43
C ARG A 9 2.67 3.48 -8.02
N GLN A 10 2.92 4.54 -7.26
CA GLN A 10 3.47 4.43 -5.90
C GLN A 10 2.48 3.80 -4.91
N VAL A 11 1.17 4.01 -5.08
CA VAL A 11 0.16 3.28 -4.27
C VAL A 11 0.18 1.79 -4.58
N TYR A 12 0.38 1.38 -5.84
CA TYR A 12 0.54 -0.03 -6.20
C TYR A 12 1.83 -0.62 -5.62
N GLU A 13 2.94 0.10 -5.76
CA GLU A 13 4.23 -0.30 -5.21
C GLU A 13 4.16 -0.51 -3.70
N ALA A 14 3.38 0.29 -2.96
CA ALA A 14 3.17 0.10 -1.53
C ALA A 14 2.43 -1.22 -1.21
N VAL A 15 1.46 -1.60 -2.03
CA VAL A 15 0.77 -2.89 -1.87
C VAL A 15 1.69 -4.07 -2.24
N GLU A 16 2.51 -3.92 -3.28
CA GLU A 16 3.54 -4.91 -3.64
C GLU A 16 4.56 -5.07 -2.51
N GLU A 17 5.03 -3.98 -1.92
CA GLU A 17 5.95 -3.98 -0.79
C GLU A 17 5.33 -4.66 0.44
N ALA A 18 4.07 -4.35 0.76
CA ALA A 18 3.32 -5.03 1.80
C ALA A 18 3.22 -6.55 1.54
N SER A 19 3.00 -6.94 0.30
CA SER A 19 2.92 -8.36 -0.10
C SER A 19 4.25 -9.08 0.10
N VAL A 20 5.37 -8.43 -0.22
CA VAL A 20 6.71 -8.94 0.04
C VAL A 20 6.93 -9.11 1.54
N ALA A 21 6.64 -8.08 2.34
CA ALA A 21 6.78 -8.12 3.80
C ALA A 21 5.94 -9.25 4.42
N VAL A 22 4.69 -9.39 4.00
CA VAL A 22 3.78 -10.46 4.44
C VAL A 22 4.32 -11.84 4.07
N ASN A 23 4.82 -12.04 2.85
CA ASN A 23 5.38 -13.33 2.42
C ASN A 23 6.60 -13.75 3.25
N TYR A 24 7.49 -12.82 3.55
CA TYR A 24 8.61 -13.11 4.44
C TYR A 24 8.13 -13.42 5.86
N SER A 25 7.16 -12.68 6.36
CA SER A 25 6.60 -12.85 7.70
C SER A 25 5.93 -14.21 7.91
N ARG A 26 5.33 -14.80 6.86
CA ARG A 26 4.70 -16.12 6.93
C ARG A 26 5.63 -17.27 7.29
N LYS A 27 6.91 -17.12 7.01
CA LYS A 27 7.94 -18.13 7.33
C LYS A 27 8.26 -18.17 8.84
N TYR A 28 7.79 -17.18 9.56
CA TYR A 28 8.10 -16.98 10.98
C TYR A 28 6.82 -16.69 11.77
N ASN A 29 6.81 -17.01 13.04
CA ASN A 29 5.73 -16.64 13.93
C ASN A 29 5.85 -15.16 14.34
N ILE A 30 5.43 -14.25 13.45
CA ILE A 30 5.47 -12.82 13.70
C ILE A 30 4.23 -12.40 14.50
N THR A 31 4.46 -11.89 15.71
CA THR A 31 3.41 -11.38 16.62
C THR A 31 3.40 -9.86 16.68
N LEU A 32 4.47 -9.22 16.26
CA LEU A 32 4.61 -7.76 16.21
C LEU A 32 3.99 -7.19 14.93
N PRO A 33 3.62 -5.90 14.94
CA PRO A 33 3.14 -5.24 13.74
C PRO A 33 4.19 -5.19 12.64
N ILE A 34 3.76 -5.20 11.39
CA ILE A 34 4.58 -4.89 10.23
C ILE A 34 4.46 -3.38 10.00
N TYR A 35 5.57 -2.67 10.08
CA TYR A 35 5.60 -1.22 9.97
C TYR A 35 5.98 -0.78 8.56
N PHE A 36 5.25 0.21 8.05
CA PHE A 36 5.63 0.98 6.86
C PHE A 36 6.59 2.08 7.29
N ASP A 37 7.82 2.01 6.81
CA ASP A 37 8.84 3.03 7.03
C ASP A 37 8.66 4.13 5.98
N THR A 38 8.47 5.38 6.43
CA THR A 38 8.30 6.51 5.54
C THR A 38 9.08 7.73 6.03
N GLU A 39 10.07 8.10 5.22
CA GLU A 39 10.95 9.24 5.47
C GLU A 39 11.49 9.81 4.15
N PHE A 40 12.19 10.93 4.20
CA PHE A 40 12.88 11.43 3.03
C PHE A 40 14.06 10.53 2.68
N SER A 41 14.27 10.31 1.39
CA SER A 41 15.34 9.45 0.87
C SER A 41 16.75 9.95 1.24
N ASN A 42 16.90 11.26 1.41
CA ASN A 42 18.14 11.93 1.77
C ASN A 42 17.88 13.38 2.19
N SER A 43 18.91 14.07 2.66
CA SER A 43 18.83 15.47 3.08
C SER A 43 18.47 16.46 1.96
N GLU A 44 18.67 16.07 0.71
CA GLU A 44 18.35 16.90 -0.48
C GLU A 44 16.93 16.70 -0.98
N HIS A 45 16.19 15.78 -0.38
CA HIS A 45 14.82 15.39 -0.76
C HIS A 45 14.72 15.12 -2.27
N SER A 46 15.68 14.35 -2.79
CA SER A 46 15.81 14.11 -4.24
C SER A 46 15.16 12.82 -4.70
N GLY A 47 14.64 12.00 -3.79
CA GLY A 47 13.98 10.74 -4.08
C GLY A 47 12.66 10.92 -4.82
N ARG A 48 12.22 9.86 -5.46
CA ARG A 48 10.97 9.83 -6.23
C ARG A 48 9.74 10.15 -5.37
N ALA A 49 9.73 9.66 -4.13
CA ALA A 49 8.65 9.89 -3.16
C ALA A 49 8.75 11.24 -2.44
N ASP A 50 9.91 11.90 -2.47
CA ASP A 50 10.17 13.12 -1.68
C ASP A 50 9.38 14.35 -2.18
N ARG A 51 8.85 14.31 -3.41
CA ARG A 51 8.05 15.38 -4.01
C ARG A 51 6.54 15.19 -3.87
N LEU A 52 6.11 14.22 -3.10
CA LEU A 52 4.69 13.96 -2.88
C LEU A 52 4.10 14.95 -1.88
N THR A 53 2.82 15.21 -2.01
CA THR A 53 2.06 15.95 -1.00
C THR A 53 1.76 15.08 0.21
N ALA A 54 1.48 15.70 1.37
CA ALA A 54 1.08 14.99 2.58
C ALA A 54 -0.11 14.03 2.33
N SER A 55 -1.08 14.43 1.54
CA SER A 55 -2.22 13.57 1.18
C SER A 55 -1.81 12.34 0.37
N GLN A 56 -0.88 12.51 -0.57
CA GLN A 56 -0.38 11.40 -1.41
C GLN A 56 0.45 10.42 -0.58
N ARG A 57 1.35 10.90 0.28
CA ARG A 57 2.14 10.07 1.21
C ARG A 57 1.23 9.29 2.14
N THR A 58 0.22 9.95 2.71
CA THR A 58 -0.75 9.30 3.58
C THR A 58 -1.52 8.18 2.85
N ASN A 59 -1.92 8.40 1.60
CA ASN A 59 -2.59 7.36 0.82
C ASN A 59 -1.69 6.13 0.58
N ILE A 60 -0.40 6.35 0.36
CA ILE A 60 0.59 5.27 0.20
C ILE A 60 0.74 4.48 1.50
N ALA A 61 0.93 5.17 2.63
CA ALA A 61 1.03 4.55 3.94
C ALA A 61 -0.24 3.74 4.29
N VAL A 62 -1.42 4.31 4.05
CA VAL A 62 -2.71 3.62 4.25
C VAL A 62 -2.81 2.39 3.35
N ALA A 63 -2.40 2.47 2.08
CA ALA A 63 -2.47 1.33 1.16
C ALA A 63 -1.60 0.15 1.62
N PHE A 64 -0.37 0.44 2.08
CA PHE A 64 0.50 -0.57 2.68
C PHE A 64 -0.15 -1.20 3.93
N CYS A 65 -0.58 -0.35 4.88
CA CYS A 65 -1.14 -0.82 6.14
C CYS A 65 -2.43 -1.65 5.94
N GLU A 66 -3.30 -1.25 5.03
CA GLU A 66 -4.51 -2.02 4.73
C GLU A 66 -4.18 -3.36 4.06
N ALA A 67 -3.18 -3.42 3.18
CA ALA A 67 -2.74 -4.68 2.59
C ALA A 67 -2.19 -5.64 3.66
N VAL A 68 -1.39 -5.13 4.61
CA VAL A 68 -0.87 -5.91 5.75
C VAL A 68 -2.01 -6.40 6.65
N LYS A 69 -2.98 -5.54 6.98
CA LYS A 69 -4.16 -5.91 7.80
C LYS A 69 -5.03 -6.96 7.09
N ASN A 70 -5.27 -6.80 5.80
CA ASN A 70 -6.03 -7.76 5.01
C ASN A 70 -5.35 -9.13 4.94
N ALA A 71 -4.03 -9.18 5.11
CA ALA A 71 -3.27 -10.41 5.24
C ALA A 71 -3.26 -10.99 6.68
N GLY A 72 -4.01 -10.40 7.63
CA GLY A 72 -4.16 -10.88 9.00
C GLY A 72 -3.05 -10.46 9.97
N TYR A 73 -2.21 -9.50 9.59
CA TYR A 73 -1.16 -8.96 10.47
C TYR A 73 -1.58 -7.62 11.07
N LYS A 74 -1.03 -7.29 12.23
CA LYS A 74 -1.07 -5.92 12.74
C LYS A 74 -0.20 -5.04 11.84
N SER A 75 -0.61 -3.81 11.59
CA SER A 75 0.18 -2.86 10.80
C SER A 75 0.39 -1.56 11.54
N GLY A 76 1.50 -0.93 11.25
CA GLY A 76 1.86 0.37 11.80
C GLY A 76 2.65 1.20 10.80
N ILE A 77 3.00 2.39 11.23
CA ILE A 77 3.79 3.35 10.45
C ILE A 77 4.94 3.81 11.32
N TYR A 78 6.14 3.80 10.74
CA TYR A 78 7.31 4.44 11.30
C TYR A 78 7.60 5.73 10.55
N ALA A 79 7.79 6.80 11.27
CA ALA A 79 8.27 8.07 10.73
C ALA A 79 8.90 8.92 11.84
N SER A 80 9.66 9.95 11.46
CA SER A 80 10.09 10.97 12.41
C SER A 80 8.91 11.83 12.89
N LYS A 81 9.03 12.44 14.05
CA LYS A 81 8.03 13.36 14.60
C LYS A 81 7.66 14.46 13.60
N THR A 82 8.66 15.10 12.99
CA THR A 82 8.44 16.16 11.99
C THR A 82 7.76 15.62 10.74
N PHE A 83 8.11 14.42 10.31
CA PHE A 83 7.46 13.81 9.16
C PHE A 83 5.97 13.52 9.42
N TYR A 84 5.62 13.07 10.62
CA TYR A 84 4.22 12.91 11.01
C TYR A 84 3.43 14.23 11.03
N THR A 85 4.05 15.32 11.47
CA THR A 85 3.36 16.60 11.59
C THR A 85 3.26 17.37 10.30
N ASP A 86 4.27 17.28 9.44
CA ASP A 86 4.42 18.16 8.28
C ASP A 86 4.13 17.43 6.96
N GLU A 87 4.41 16.12 6.89
CA GLU A 87 4.41 15.34 5.66
C GLU A 87 3.28 14.29 5.59
N LEU A 88 2.48 14.13 6.64
CA LEU A 88 1.38 13.18 6.72
C LEU A 88 0.10 13.81 7.26
N ASN A 89 -1.05 13.34 6.80
CA ASN A 89 -2.35 13.67 7.39
C ASN A 89 -2.64 12.73 8.56
N PHE A 90 -2.12 13.05 9.74
CA PHE A 90 -2.15 12.19 10.91
C PHE A 90 -3.56 11.70 11.29
N SER A 91 -4.59 12.53 11.12
CA SER A 91 -5.97 12.16 11.42
C SER A 91 -6.49 10.93 10.69
N ARG A 92 -5.84 10.52 9.59
CA ARG A 92 -6.17 9.33 8.81
C ARG A 92 -5.38 8.09 9.24
N LEU A 93 -4.46 8.24 10.18
CA LEU A 93 -3.53 7.20 10.60
C LEU A 93 -3.89 6.60 11.96
N SER A 94 -4.93 7.08 12.63
CA SER A 94 -5.34 6.68 13.99
C SER A 94 -5.70 5.20 14.15
N ASN A 95 -5.96 4.49 13.05
CA ASN A 95 -6.29 3.06 13.04
C ASN A 95 -5.06 2.14 12.91
N TYR A 96 -3.86 2.72 12.85
CA TYR A 96 -2.61 2.00 12.71
C TYR A 96 -1.71 2.26 13.92
N GLU A 97 -0.81 1.33 14.21
CA GLU A 97 0.15 1.56 15.26
C GLU A 97 1.21 2.59 14.84
N ILE A 98 1.54 3.49 15.74
CA ILE A 98 2.50 4.57 15.48
C ILE A 98 3.82 4.25 16.18
N TRP A 99 4.88 4.23 15.38
CA TRP A 99 6.26 4.19 15.82
C TRP A 99 6.92 5.51 15.46
N VAL A 100 7.14 6.37 16.46
CA VAL A 100 7.69 7.70 16.24
C VAL A 100 9.18 7.74 16.52
N ALA A 101 9.97 8.31 15.61
CA ALA A 101 11.35 8.68 15.88
C ALA A 101 11.42 10.15 16.32
N HIS A 102 11.95 10.38 17.50
CA HIS A 102 12.22 11.71 18.02
C HIS A 102 13.42 11.68 18.94
N TYR A 103 14.56 12.14 18.43
CA TYR A 103 15.83 12.12 19.12
C TYR A 103 15.97 13.31 20.05
N THR A 104 15.70 13.09 21.32
CA THR A 104 15.74 14.11 22.38
C THR A 104 16.32 13.52 23.65
N SER A 105 16.85 14.37 24.50
CA SER A 105 17.37 14.00 25.84
C SER A 105 16.30 13.82 26.89
N GLU A 106 15.08 14.25 26.58
CA GLU A 106 13.91 14.18 27.47
C GLU A 106 12.85 13.27 26.82
N THR A 107 11.69 13.18 27.45
CA THR A 107 10.55 12.51 26.85
C THR A 107 10.07 13.22 25.57
N THR A 108 9.60 12.47 24.61
CA THR A 108 9.06 13.07 23.38
C THR A 108 7.85 13.95 23.67
N ASP A 109 7.79 15.09 23.01
CA ASP A 109 6.62 16.00 23.01
C ASP A 109 5.68 15.73 21.82
N PHE A 110 5.76 14.55 21.22
CA PHE A 110 4.84 14.12 20.19
C PHE A 110 3.42 14.04 20.73
N LYS A 111 2.49 14.76 20.11
CA LYS A 111 1.16 15.05 20.69
C LYS A 111 0.10 13.98 20.45
N TYR A 112 0.41 12.98 19.66
CA TYR A 112 -0.52 11.92 19.28
C TYR A 112 -0.17 10.62 20.00
N ASP A 113 -1.13 9.71 20.07
CA ASP A 113 -0.90 8.38 20.62
C ASP A 113 0.12 7.62 19.77
N TYR A 114 1.07 6.99 20.42
CA TYR A 114 2.10 6.15 19.80
C TYR A 114 2.36 4.91 20.67
N LYS A 115 2.89 3.88 20.04
CA LYS A 115 3.18 2.60 20.69
C LYS A 115 4.67 2.38 20.88
N VAL A 116 5.49 2.88 19.98
CA VAL A 116 6.94 2.77 20.03
C VAL A 116 7.55 4.15 19.81
N TRP A 117 8.57 4.44 20.61
CA TRP A 117 9.36 5.65 20.47
C TRP A 117 10.83 5.29 20.28
N GLN A 118 11.39 5.61 19.11
CA GLN A 118 12.82 5.57 18.86
C GLN A 118 13.44 6.87 19.37
N TYR A 119 14.19 6.77 20.47
CA TYR A 119 14.71 7.96 21.13
C TYR A 119 16.18 8.29 20.78
N THR A 120 16.90 7.36 20.17
CA THR A 120 18.27 7.59 19.67
C THR A 120 18.64 6.63 18.55
N PRO A 121 19.34 7.14 17.50
CA PRO A 121 19.94 6.31 16.46
C PRO A 121 21.39 5.94 16.79
N LYS A 122 21.92 6.28 17.97
CA LYS A 122 23.33 6.15 18.37
C LYS A 122 23.49 5.45 19.70
N GLY A 123 22.60 4.50 19.98
CA GLY A 123 22.69 3.68 21.19
C GLY A 123 23.88 2.74 21.15
N ARG A 124 24.30 2.28 22.33
CA ARG A 124 25.34 1.29 22.49
C ARG A 124 24.77 0.05 23.17
N VAL A 125 24.92 -1.09 22.50
CA VAL A 125 24.48 -2.39 23.00
C VAL A 125 25.69 -3.30 23.12
N ASN A 126 25.83 -3.96 24.27
CA ASN A 126 26.95 -4.88 24.50
C ASN A 126 26.97 -5.99 23.45
N GLY A 127 28.10 -6.19 22.80
CA GLY A 127 28.27 -7.17 21.73
C GLY A 127 27.94 -6.64 20.32
N ILE A 128 27.44 -5.40 20.20
CA ILE A 128 27.19 -4.74 18.89
C ILE A 128 28.22 -3.61 18.74
N PRO A 129 29.12 -3.68 17.74
CA PRO A 129 30.21 -2.71 17.60
C PRO A 129 29.78 -1.35 17.07
N ASN A 130 28.67 -1.31 16.36
CA ASN A 130 28.14 -0.11 15.67
C ASN A 130 27.10 0.63 16.51
N ASP A 131 26.79 1.86 16.11
CA ASP A 131 25.63 2.59 16.60
C ASP A 131 24.36 1.78 16.29
N THR A 132 23.42 1.83 17.22
CA THR A 132 22.20 1.02 17.18
C THR A 132 21.01 1.90 17.56
N ASP A 133 19.94 1.77 16.83
CA ASP A 133 18.66 2.40 17.15
C ASP A 133 18.08 1.82 18.43
N ILE A 134 17.75 2.68 19.39
CA ILE A 134 17.16 2.24 20.65
C ILE A 134 15.74 2.79 20.76
N ASN A 135 14.84 1.91 21.18
CA ASN A 135 13.42 2.16 21.22
C ASN A 135 12.85 1.86 22.62
N ILE A 136 11.76 2.54 22.94
CA ILE A 136 10.89 2.26 24.07
C ILE A 136 9.55 1.80 23.51
N ALA A 137 9.15 0.56 23.81
CA ALA A 137 7.80 0.07 23.56
C ALA A 137 6.90 0.38 24.77
N LEU A 138 5.76 0.98 24.57
CA LEU A 138 4.84 1.38 25.63
C LEU A 138 3.84 0.29 26.05
N PHE A 139 4.02 -0.93 25.55
CA PHE A 139 3.18 -2.07 25.89
C PHE A 139 3.97 -3.38 25.73
N ASP A 140 3.45 -4.42 26.35
CA ASP A 140 4.04 -5.75 26.30
C ASP A 140 3.60 -6.47 25.03
N TYR A 141 4.51 -6.69 24.11
CA TYR A 141 4.29 -7.52 22.93
C TYR A 141 4.40 -9.03 23.25
N GLY A 142 4.88 -9.39 24.45
CA GLY A 142 5.36 -10.73 24.75
C GLY A 142 4.31 -11.74 25.20
N ASN A 143 3.14 -11.31 25.64
CA ASN A 143 2.16 -12.18 26.31
C ASN A 143 0.77 -12.22 25.67
N ASN A 144 0.53 -11.57 24.56
CA ASN A 144 -0.73 -11.73 23.85
C ASN A 144 -0.59 -12.82 22.77
N ASP A 145 -0.44 -14.05 23.21
CA ASP A 145 -0.57 -15.25 22.39
C ASP A 145 -2.02 -15.50 21.92
N ASP A 146 -2.86 -14.49 21.95
CA ASP A 146 -4.18 -14.62 21.35
C ASP A 146 -4.09 -14.50 19.83
N MET A 147 -3.48 -15.55 19.26
CA MET A 147 -3.49 -15.85 17.84
C MET A 147 -4.89 -16.20 17.35
N SER A 148 -5.88 -16.25 18.25
CA SER A 148 -7.27 -16.61 17.95
C SER A 148 -8.01 -15.51 17.22
N ASP A 149 -7.54 -14.27 17.30
CA ASP A 149 -8.11 -13.12 16.55
C ASP A 149 -7.55 -12.99 15.13
N ARG A 150 -6.73 -13.94 14.67
CA ARG A 150 -6.47 -14.17 13.24
C ARG A 150 -7.65 -14.80 12.52
N GLY A 151 -8.85 -14.55 12.99
CA GLY A 151 -10.11 -15.10 12.50
C GLY A 151 -10.71 -14.39 11.28
N GLY A 152 -9.97 -13.53 10.61
CA GLY A 152 -10.22 -13.28 9.21
C GLY A 152 -9.54 -14.39 8.42
N SER A 153 -10.27 -15.13 7.61
CA SER A 153 -9.65 -16.07 6.67
C SER A 153 -8.58 -15.34 5.86
N VAL A 154 -7.34 -15.52 6.30
CA VAL A 154 -6.18 -14.98 5.61
C VAL A 154 -6.07 -15.81 4.35
N ALA A 155 -6.33 -15.19 3.23
CA ALA A 155 -6.02 -15.82 1.96
C ALA A 155 -4.51 -16.01 1.90
N PHE A 156 -4.06 -17.22 2.17
CA PHE A 156 -2.67 -17.59 2.04
C PHE A 156 -2.38 -17.74 0.55
N PHE A 157 -1.57 -16.86 0.02
CA PHE A 157 -1.05 -17.01 -1.33
C PHE A 157 0.09 -18.04 -1.29
N ASP A 158 -0.07 -19.13 -2.02
CA ASP A 158 0.89 -20.21 -2.01
C ASP A 158 2.16 -19.91 -2.82
N SER A 159 2.12 -18.85 -3.63
CA SER A 159 3.23 -18.45 -4.49
C SER A 159 3.23 -16.94 -4.81
N ASP A 160 4.38 -16.43 -5.24
CA ASP A 160 4.49 -15.04 -5.75
C ASP A 160 3.58 -14.82 -6.96
N ALA A 161 3.34 -15.86 -7.76
CA ALA A 161 2.43 -15.80 -8.90
C ALA A 161 0.98 -15.56 -8.45
N ASP A 162 0.53 -16.19 -7.36
CA ASP A 162 -0.81 -16.00 -6.84
C ASP A 162 -1.03 -14.59 -6.30
N ILE A 163 0.00 -14.01 -5.66
CA ILE A 163 -0.02 -12.61 -5.22
C ILE A 163 -0.15 -11.70 -6.42
N GLN A 164 0.65 -11.92 -7.46
CA GLN A 164 0.62 -11.11 -8.66
C GLN A 164 -0.73 -11.20 -9.38
N ASN A 165 -1.33 -12.38 -9.44
CA ASN A 165 -2.66 -12.57 -10.00
C ASN A 165 -3.73 -11.80 -9.22
N ALA A 166 -3.69 -11.85 -7.89
CA ALA A 166 -4.62 -11.08 -7.05
C ALA A 166 -4.45 -9.56 -7.24
N LEU A 167 -3.21 -9.07 -7.31
CA LEU A 167 -2.91 -7.66 -7.59
C LEU A 167 -3.39 -7.22 -8.97
N ASN A 168 -3.21 -8.05 -9.99
CA ASN A 168 -3.70 -7.79 -11.34
C ASN A 168 -5.23 -7.67 -11.36
N ALA A 169 -5.92 -8.61 -10.70
CA ALA A 169 -7.38 -8.60 -10.58
C ALA A 169 -7.89 -7.34 -9.86
N GLU A 170 -7.29 -6.96 -8.73
CA GLU A 170 -7.64 -5.71 -8.04
C GLU A 170 -7.41 -4.48 -8.93
N ASN A 171 -6.33 -4.45 -9.70
CA ASN A 171 -6.05 -3.35 -10.61
C ASN A 171 -7.09 -3.24 -11.71
N SER A 172 -7.55 -4.36 -12.24
CA SER A 172 -8.59 -4.40 -13.27
C SER A 172 -9.95 -4.00 -12.71
N ILE A 173 -10.29 -4.37 -11.47
CA ILE A 173 -11.47 -3.86 -10.75
C ILE A 173 -11.39 -2.34 -10.59
N LYS A 174 -10.25 -1.78 -10.21
CA LYS A 174 -10.07 -0.32 -10.09
C LYS A 174 -10.20 0.40 -11.43
N LYS A 175 -9.70 -0.19 -12.52
CA LYS A 175 -9.90 0.35 -13.87
C LYS A 175 -11.38 0.36 -14.25
N TYR A 176 -12.09 -0.73 -13.99
CA TYR A 176 -13.54 -0.75 -14.19
C TYR A 176 -14.26 0.30 -13.34
N GLN A 177 -13.92 0.46 -12.08
CA GLN A 177 -14.49 1.50 -11.20
C GLN A 177 -14.35 2.91 -11.77
N LEU A 178 -13.24 3.20 -12.45
CA LEU A 178 -12.96 4.51 -13.03
C LEU A 178 -13.69 4.75 -14.35
N PHE A 179 -13.71 3.77 -15.24
CA PHE A 179 -14.15 3.93 -16.62
C PHE A 179 -15.48 3.23 -16.92
N ARG A 180 -15.87 2.26 -16.13
CA ARG A 180 -17.15 1.55 -16.14
C ARG A 180 -17.57 0.98 -17.51
N THR A 181 -16.60 0.55 -18.33
CA THR A 181 -16.90 -0.06 -19.63
C THR A 181 -17.10 -1.58 -19.50
N GLN A 182 -17.86 -2.18 -20.42
CA GLN A 182 -18.05 -3.62 -20.45
C GLN A 182 -16.74 -4.36 -20.69
N THR A 183 -15.86 -3.81 -21.54
CA THR A 183 -14.52 -4.37 -21.80
C THR A 183 -13.70 -4.46 -20.53
N LEU A 184 -13.67 -3.42 -19.71
CA LEU A 184 -12.89 -3.41 -18.46
C LEU A 184 -13.52 -4.31 -17.39
N TYR A 185 -14.83 -4.45 -17.35
CA TYR A 185 -15.49 -5.42 -16.48
C TYR A 185 -15.10 -6.86 -16.86
N ASN A 186 -15.16 -7.20 -18.14
CA ASN A 186 -14.77 -8.53 -18.64
C ASN A 186 -13.28 -8.81 -18.38
N SER A 187 -12.41 -7.79 -18.52
CA SER A 187 -10.99 -7.90 -18.18
C SER A 187 -10.80 -8.20 -16.70
N ALA A 188 -11.53 -7.50 -15.81
CA ALA A 188 -11.47 -7.76 -14.38
C ALA A 188 -11.94 -9.17 -14.02
N GLN A 189 -13.01 -9.67 -14.65
CA GLN A 189 -13.46 -11.06 -14.46
C GLN A 189 -12.37 -12.06 -14.88
N SER A 190 -11.75 -11.84 -16.04
CA SER A 190 -10.67 -12.70 -16.54
C SER A 190 -9.46 -12.72 -15.58
N ASP A 191 -9.05 -11.56 -15.08
CA ASP A 191 -7.92 -11.48 -14.15
C ASP A 191 -8.24 -12.15 -12.80
N ILE A 192 -9.48 -12.04 -12.32
CA ILE A 192 -9.95 -12.75 -11.12
C ILE A 192 -9.88 -14.26 -11.33
N ASP A 193 -10.13 -14.76 -12.54
CA ASP A 193 -10.11 -16.19 -12.84
C ASP A 193 -8.71 -16.81 -12.67
N PHE A 194 -7.65 -16.04 -12.84
CA PHE A 194 -6.28 -16.49 -12.59
C PHE A 194 -5.90 -16.56 -11.11
N VAL A 195 -6.74 -16.01 -10.21
CA VAL A 195 -6.51 -16.13 -8.76
C VAL A 195 -6.83 -17.55 -8.30
N ASN A 196 -5.83 -18.25 -7.79
CA ASN A 196 -5.97 -19.65 -7.37
C ASN A 196 -6.61 -19.81 -5.99
N GLN A 197 -6.51 -18.80 -5.13
CA GLN A 197 -7.06 -18.80 -3.78
C GLN A 197 -8.59 -18.61 -3.78
N PRO A 198 -9.40 -19.63 -3.41
CA PRO A 198 -10.85 -19.56 -3.54
C PRO A 198 -11.49 -18.41 -2.79
N GLU A 199 -11.00 -18.13 -1.57
CA GLU A 199 -11.55 -17.05 -0.74
C GLU A 199 -11.23 -15.65 -1.26
N VAL A 200 -10.01 -15.44 -1.78
CA VAL A 200 -9.63 -14.19 -2.44
C VAL A 200 -10.43 -14.00 -3.71
N LYS A 201 -10.50 -15.04 -4.52
CA LYS A 201 -11.28 -15.06 -5.77
C LYS A 201 -12.74 -14.66 -5.50
N ALA A 202 -13.38 -15.27 -4.51
CA ALA A 202 -14.76 -14.95 -4.14
C ALA A 202 -14.91 -13.48 -3.71
N LYS A 203 -14.04 -12.97 -2.85
CA LYS A 203 -14.07 -11.56 -2.42
C LYS A 203 -13.88 -10.58 -3.57
N LEU A 204 -13.00 -10.89 -4.53
CA LEU A 204 -12.77 -10.04 -5.70
C LEU A 204 -13.98 -10.05 -6.64
N PHE A 205 -14.62 -11.21 -6.85
CA PHE A 205 -15.88 -11.29 -7.60
C PHE A 205 -16.99 -10.50 -6.92
N ASP A 206 -17.17 -10.64 -5.61
CA ASP A 206 -18.18 -9.88 -4.86
C ASP A 206 -17.92 -8.37 -4.96
N ALA A 207 -16.67 -7.94 -4.88
CA ALA A 207 -16.30 -6.53 -5.04
C ALA A 207 -16.63 -6.01 -6.44
N LEU A 208 -16.32 -6.77 -7.50
CA LEU A 208 -16.60 -6.43 -8.88
C LEU A 208 -18.11 -6.34 -9.14
N GLU A 209 -18.88 -7.34 -8.69
CA GLU A 209 -20.33 -7.37 -8.84
C GLU A 209 -21.02 -6.22 -8.08
N ASN A 210 -20.57 -5.94 -6.85
CA ASN A 210 -21.08 -4.81 -6.08
C ASN A 210 -20.81 -3.48 -6.77
N LEU A 211 -19.64 -3.31 -7.39
CA LEU A 211 -19.33 -2.11 -8.19
C LEU A 211 -20.21 -2.03 -9.43
N LYS A 212 -20.42 -3.13 -10.16
CA LYS A 212 -21.31 -3.18 -11.32
C LYS A 212 -22.74 -2.78 -10.94
N ASN A 213 -23.26 -3.36 -9.86
CA ASN A 213 -24.61 -3.07 -9.40
C ASN A 213 -24.78 -1.62 -8.93
N LYS A 214 -23.73 -1.03 -8.35
CA LYS A 214 -23.74 0.35 -7.85
C LYS A 214 -23.51 1.38 -8.95
N LEU A 215 -22.64 1.11 -9.92
CA LEU A 215 -22.14 2.10 -10.87
C LEU A 215 -22.69 1.91 -12.29
N GLY A 216 -23.06 0.67 -12.67
CA GLY A 216 -23.46 0.32 -14.03
C GLY A 216 -22.32 0.46 -15.06
N PHE A 217 -22.70 0.47 -16.33
CA PHE A 217 -21.79 0.61 -17.46
C PHE A 217 -21.91 1.98 -18.12
N LEU A 218 -20.79 2.48 -18.63
CA LEU A 218 -20.72 3.60 -19.57
C LEU A 218 -20.46 3.07 -20.98
N ALA A 219 -20.80 3.90 -21.99
CA ALA A 219 -20.50 3.57 -23.38
C ALA A 219 -18.99 3.37 -23.59
N GLU A 220 -18.64 2.39 -24.41
CA GLU A 220 -17.25 2.21 -24.84
C GLU A 220 -16.79 3.45 -25.62
N PRO A 221 -15.52 3.88 -25.45
CA PRO A 221 -14.97 4.95 -26.28
C PRO A 221 -15.00 4.50 -27.76
N THR A 222 -15.62 5.28 -28.60
CA THR A 222 -15.59 5.05 -30.05
C THR A 222 -14.16 5.19 -30.53
N LYS A 223 -13.63 4.15 -31.18
CA LYS A 223 -12.40 4.30 -31.95
C LYS A 223 -12.72 5.23 -33.12
N ASN A 224 -12.22 6.45 -33.10
CA ASN A 224 -12.20 7.27 -34.30
C ASN A 224 -11.37 6.52 -35.33
N SER A 225 -12.01 6.15 -36.42
CA SER A 225 -11.34 5.64 -37.60
C SER A 225 -10.57 6.79 -38.23
N GLU A 226 -9.29 6.94 -37.84
CA GLU A 226 -8.32 7.65 -38.64
C GLU A 226 -8.00 6.77 -39.85
N ASN A 227 -8.73 6.95 -40.91
CA ASN A 227 -8.35 6.61 -42.29
C ASN A 227 -9.19 7.51 -43.20
N ASP A 228 -8.74 8.71 -43.38
CA ASP A 228 -9.05 9.52 -44.54
C ASP A 228 -7.71 9.81 -45.25
N GLU A 229 -7.23 8.81 -45.97
CA GLU A 229 -6.21 8.99 -46.98
C GLU A 229 -6.91 9.69 -48.19
N THR A 230 -6.91 11.01 -48.16
CA THR A 230 -7.09 11.80 -49.38
C THR A 230 -5.81 11.74 -50.19
N THR A 231 -5.78 10.81 -51.14
CA THR A 231 -4.84 10.86 -52.27
C THR A 231 -5.21 12.04 -53.14
N ASP A 232 -4.53 13.17 -53.02
CA ASP A 232 -4.51 14.22 -54.03
C ASP A 232 -3.65 13.74 -55.20
N GLU A 233 -4.30 13.30 -56.26
CA GLU A 233 -3.71 13.19 -57.58
C GLU A 233 -3.42 14.60 -58.10
N LEU A 234 -2.15 14.99 -58.10
CA LEU A 234 -1.67 16.10 -58.92
C LEU A 234 -1.59 15.63 -60.38
N SER A 235 -2.57 15.95 -61.18
CA SER A 235 -2.48 15.90 -62.62
C SER A 235 -1.68 17.09 -63.13
N GLU A 236 -0.60 16.77 -63.86
CA GLU A 236 0.17 17.72 -64.70
C GLU A 236 -0.73 18.31 -65.82
N GLU A 237 -0.72 19.63 -66.01
CA GLU A 237 -0.65 20.33 -67.25
C GLU A 237 -0.04 21.73 -67.02
#